data_2bf75e584d575cb5a544788f995fcf54
#
_entry.id   2bf75e584d575cb5a544788f995fcf54
#
_cell.length_a   1.000
_cell.length_b   1.000
_cell.length_c   1.000
_cell.angle_alpha   90.00
_cell.angle_beta   90.00
_cell.angle_gamma   90.00
#
_symmetry.space_group_name_H-M   'P 1'
#
loop_
_entity.id
_entity.type
_entity.pdbx_description
1 polymer ?
#
loop_
_entity_poly.entity_id
_entity_poly.type
_entity_poly.pdbx_seq_one_letter_code
_entity_poly.pdbx_strand_id
1 'polypeptide(L)'
;QGAAGTMGHWIDLMAADGASISAWRAEPKGAPRGALVVVQEIFGVNRHIRSVCDGYAADGYLALAPALFDRIQPRVDLGYTPEDIERGRALKAKASLDHALADVEAARAAASSAGKVGIVGYCWGGYVAWMSASRLPGFACAAPYYGGGMLEASGERPRCPVLAHFGEQDSMIPVEGVRKFAAAHPESQVLIYPANHGFNCDQRGSYDAAAATLARERTLAFFARHLG
;
A
#
# COMPACT_ATOMS: atom_id res chain seq x y z
N GLN A 1 7.73 -22.76 -4.29
CA GLN A 1 8.66 -22.44 -5.38
C GLN A 1 8.15 -21.18 -6.01
N GLY A 2 8.80 -20.07 -5.73
CA GLY A 2 8.45 -18.79 -6.27
C GLY A 2 8.47 -18.80 -7.79
N ALA A 3 7.52 -18.14 -8.40
CA ALA A 3 7.47 -17.98 -9.85
C ALA A 3 8.82 -17.43 -10.33
N ALA A 4 9.63 -18.30 -10.89
CA ALA A 4 10.87 -17.90 -11.52
C ALA A 4 10.52 -16.88 -12.60
N GLY A 5 10.93 -15.64 -12.45
CA GLY A 5 10.96 -14.73 -13.58
C GLY A 5 10.31 -13.36 -13.47
N THR A 6 9.74 -12.96 -12.30
CA THR A 6 9.36 -11.57 -12.09
C THR A 6 10.25 -10.99 -11.00
N MET A 7 11.50 -10.76 -11.35
CA MET A 7 12.40 -10.05 -10.44
C MET A 7 12.29 -8.56 -10.74
N GLY A 8 11.80 -7.82 -9.73
CA GLY A 8 11.79 -6.38 -9.79
C GLY A 8 13.20 -5.80 -9.74
N HIS A 9 13.28 -4.52 -9.96
CA HIS A 9 14.53 -3.77 -9.90
C HIS A 9 14.26 -2.36 -9.40
N TRP A 10 15.30 -1.70 -8.91
CA TRP A 10 15.22 -0.32 -8.47
C TRP A 10 15.25 0.63 -9.66
N ILE A 11 14.40 1.64 -9.61
CA ILE A 11 14.41 2.77 -10.54
C ILE A 11 14.44 4.07 -9.74
N ASP A 12 14.71 5.18 -10.40
CA ASP A 12 14.62 6.51 -9.81
C ASP A 12 13.36 7.22 -10.31
N LEU A 13 12.70 7.95 -9.40
CA LEU A 13 11.57 8.80 -9.72
C LEU A 13 11.89 10.23 -9.30
N MET A 14 11.35 11.19 -10.02
CA MET A 14 11.43 12.59 -9.65
C MET A 14 10.02 13.09 -9.28
N ALA A 15 9.88 13.56 -8.05
CA ALA A 15 8.65 14.19 -7.61
C ALA A 15 8.52 15.62 -8.15
N ALA A 16 7.31 16.17 -8.13
CA ALA A 16 7.03 17.48 -8.67
C ALA A 16 7.81 18.62 -7.98
N ASP A 17 8.19 18.41 -6.71
CA ASP A 17 9.02 19.38 -5.95
C ASP A 17 10.53 19.24 -6.23
N GLY A 18 10.92 18.37 -7.17
CA GLY A 18 12.31 18.16 -7.56
C GLY A 18 13.07 17.10 -6.77
N ALA A 19 12.43 16.49 -5.76
CA ALA A 19 13.09 15.43 -5.00
C ALA A 19 13.21 14.16 -5.86
N SER A 20 14.38 13.52 -5.79
CA SER A 20 14.62 12.22 -6.42
C SER A 20 14.50 11.14 -5.36
N ILE A 21 13.69 10.11 -5.64
CA ILE A 21 13.52 8.97 -4.76
C ILE A 21 13.66 7.68 -5.55
N SER A 22 13.98 6.58 -4.85
CA SER A 22 14.00 5.26 -5.44
C SER A 22 12.60 4.66 -5.45
N ALA A 23 12.35 3.72 -6.35
CA ALA A 23 11.15 2.90 -6.34
C ALA A 23 11.50 1.49 -6.79
N TRP A 24 10.83 0.50 -6.22
CA TRP A 24 10.91 -0.87 -6.69
C TRP A 24 9.88 -1.06 -7.80
N ARG A 25 10.35 -1.52 -8.97
CA ARG A 25 9.49 -1.77 -10.14
C ARG A 25 9.49 -3.25 -10.47
N ALA A 26 8.32 -3.87 -10.45
CA ALA A 26 8.13 -5.27 -10.83
C ALA A 26 7.18 -5.33 -12.04
N GLU A 27 7.65 -5.93 -13.14
CA GLU A 27 6.92 -5.99 -14.39
C GLU A 27 6.31 -7.37 -14.59
N PRO A 28 5.07 -7.46 -15.10
CA PRO A 28 4.48 -8.74 -15.47
C PRO A 28 5.15 -9.31 -16.73
N LYS A 29 4.96 -10.63 -16.96
CA LYS A 29 5.46 -11.34 -18.13
C LYS A 29 4.57 -11.05 -19.32
N GLY A 30 4.22 -10.21 -19.82
CA GLY A 30 3.31 -9.94 -20.95
C GLY A 30 2.70 -8.56 -20.81
N ALA A 31 1.65 -8.34 -21.56
CA ALA A 31 0.95 -7.07 -21.50
C ALA A 31 0.33 -6.87 -20.11
N PRO A 32 0.59 -5.73 -19.46
CA PRO A 32 0.01 -5.47 -18.13
C PRO A 32 -1.52 -5.35 -18.17
N ARG A 33 -2.17 -5.85 -17.13
CA ARG A 33 -3.62 -5.68 -16.92
C ARG A 33 -3.96 -4.29 -16.37
N GLY A 34 -2.96 -3.52 -16.05
CA GLY A 34 -3.00 -2.23 -15.39
C GLY A 34 -1.80 -2.10 -14.49
N ALA A 35 -1.82 -1.14 -13.58
CA ALA A 35 -0.70 -0.89 -12.69
C ALA A 35 -1.15 -0.65 -11.26
N LEU A 36 -0.24 -0.89 -10.33
CA LEU A 36 -0.44 -0.67 -8.89
C LEU A 36 0.71 0.13 -8.32
N VAL A 37 0.37 1.19 -7.59
CA VAL A 37 1.31 1.81 -6.67
C VAL A 37 1.16 1.07 -5.34
N VAL A 38 2.26 0.49 -4.85
CA VAL A 38 2.30 -0.29 -3.61
C VAL A 38 2.97 0.56 -2.53
N VAL A 39 2.26 0.85 -1.45
CA VAL A 39 2.74 1.77 -0.43
C VAL A 39 3.20 1.02 0.81
N GLN A 40 4.42 1.32 1.22
CA GLN A 40 5.16 0.71 2.30
C GLN A 40 4.50 0.84 3.69
N GLU A 41 4.87 -0.05 4.57
CA GLU A 41 4.71 0.09 6.01
C GLU A 41 5.73 1.12 6.55
N ILE A 42 5.98 1.12 7.86
CA ILE A 42 7.01 1.99 8.45
C ILE A 42 8.44 1.43 8.33
N PHE A 43 8.64 0.39 7.54
CA PHE A 43 9.91 -0.32 7.42
C PHE A 43 10.64 -0.04 6.12
N GLY A 44 10.15 0.89 5.31
CA GLY A 44 10.69 1.19 4.00
C GLY A 44 10.19 0.24 2.92
N VAL A 45 10.74 0.37 1.72
CA VAL A 45 10.51 -0.60 0.65
C VAL A 45 11.45 -1.78 0.91
N ASN A 46 11.08 -2.53 1.95
CA ASN A 46 11.86 -3.63 2.47
C ASN A 46 11.60 -4.93 1.68
N ARG A 47 12.22 -6.01 2.11
CA ARG A 47 12.08 -7.30 1.44
C ARG A 47 10.62 -7.73 1.30
N HIS A 48 9.80 -7.53 2.34
CA HIS A 48 8.38 -7.89 2.30
C HIS A 48 7.63 -7.09 1.22
N ILE A 49 7.80 -5.78 1.19
CA ILE A 49 7.10 -4.93 0.20
C ILE A 49 7.59 -5.23 -1.22
N ARG A 50 8.87 -5.48 -1.42
CA ARG A 50 9.38 -5.90 -2.73
C ARG A 50 8.74 -7.23 -3.16
N SER A 51 8.60 -8.17 -2.23
CA SER A 51 7.92 -9.45 -2.47
C SER A 51 6.45 -9.25 -2.82
N VAL A 52 5.77 -8.32 -2.17
CA VAL A 52 4.37 -7.96 -2.50
C VAL A 52 4.28 -7.44 -3.94
N CYS A 53 5.19 -6.55 -4.34
CA CYS A 53 5.23 -6.06 -5.72
C CYS A 53 5.45 -7.19 -6.73
N ASP A 54 6.41 -8.08 -6.45
CA ASP A 54 6.69 -9.22 -7.32
C ASP A 54 5.47 -10.14 -7.43
N GLY A 55 4.72 -10.30 -6.34
CA GLY A 55 3.47 -11.06 -6.32
C GLY A 55 2.39 -10.45 -7.22
N TYR A 56 2.19 -9.16 -7.17
CA TYR A 56 1.23 -8.49 -8.06
C TYR A 56 1.67 -8.53 -9.52
N ALA A 57 2.98 -8.46 -9.78
CA ALA A 57 3.51 -8.63 -11.13
C ALA A 57 3.22 -10.04 -11.66
N ALA A 58 3.33 -11.06 -10.81
CA ALA A 58 2.95 -12.43 -11.17
C ALA A 58 1.47 -12.55 -11.50
N ASP A 59 0.63 -11.69 -10.92
CA ASP A 59 -0.81 -11.62 -11.21
C ASP A 59 -1.14 -10.79 -12.46
N GLY A 60 -0.13 -10.20 -13.10
CA GLY A 60 -0.29 -9.48 -14.36
C GLY A 60 -0.32 -7.96 -14.26
N TYR A 61 -0.01 -7.37 -13.11
CA TYR A 61 0.00 -5.92 -12.92
C TYR A 61 1.43 -5.38 -12.86
N LEU A 62 1.67 -4.23 -13.48
CA LEU A 62 2.89 -3.48 -13.21
C LEU A 62 2.81 -2.97 -11.77
N ALA A 63 3.77 -3.29 -10.92
CA ALA A 63 3.77 -2.86 -9.52
C ALA A 63 4.96 -1.93 -9.26
N LEU A 64 4.69 -0.80 -8.64
CA LEU A 64 5.68 0.22 -8.35
C LEU A 64 5.58 0.66 -6.89
N ALA A 65 6.65 0.48 -6.12
CA ALA A 65 6.69 0.86 -4.71
C ALA A 65 7.65 2.04 -4.50
N PRO A 66 7.14 3.28 -4.34
CA PRO A 66 8.01 4.43 -4.06
C PRO A 66 8.59 4.36 -2.65
N ALA A 67 9.88 4.65 -2.51
CA ALA A 67 10.57 4.66 -1.23
C ALA A 67 10.30 5.98 -0.49
N LEU A 68 9.23 6.01 0.29
CA LEU A 68 8.72 7.23 0.92
C LEU A 68 9.66 7.80 1.99
N PHE A 69 10.59 7.01 2.51
CA PHE A 69 11.57 7.47 3.49
C PHE A 69 12.86 8.02 2.87
N ASP A 70 13.03 7.91 1.54
CA ASP A 70 14.26 8.35 0.87
C ASP A 70 14.60 9.82 1.11
N ARG A 71 13.59 10.66 1.32
CA ARG A 71 13.80 12.08 1.62
C ARG A 71 14.49 12.30 2.98
N ILE A 72 14.44 11.29 3.85
CA ILE A 72 15.04 11.32 5.19
C ILE A 72 16.32 10.50 5.19
N GLN A 73 16.24 9.27 4.72
CA GLN A 73 17.36 8.34 4.61
C GLN A 73 17.15 7.44 3.40
N PRO A 74 18.10 7.40 2.45
CA PRO A 74 17.96 6.57 1.25
C PRO A 74 17.87 5.08 1.56
N ARG A 75 16.99 4.41 0.86
CA ARG A 75 16.84 2.95 0.83
C ARG A 75 16.75 2.28 2.19
N VAL A 76 15.83 2.76 3.00
CA VAL A 76 15.49 2.12 4.27
C VAL A 76 14.94 0.72 3.99
N ASP A 77 15.53 -0.28 4.62
CA ASP A 77 15.17 -1.69 4.46
C ASP A 77 15.22 -2.36 5.84
N LEU A 78 14.15 -2.17 6.62
CA LEU A 78 14.07 -2.67 7.98
C LEU A 78 13.33 -4.01 8.03
N GLY A 79 13.67 -4.82 9.03
CA GLY A 79 12.91 -5.99 9.41
C GLY A 79 11.88 -5.65 10.48
N TYR A 80 11.56 -6.63 11.33
CA TYR A 80 10.45 -6.53 12.28
C TYR A 80 10.87 -6.76 13.73
N THR A 81 12.16 -6.57 14.04
CA THR A 81 12.67 -6.60 15.42
C THR A 81 12.14 -5.39 16.20
N PRO A 82 12.13 -5.43 17.56
CA PRO A 82 11.76 -4.25 18.34
C PRO A 82 12.56 -2.99 17.98
N GLU A 83 13.87 -3.13 17.72
CA GLU A 83 14.73 -2.03 17.29
C GLU A 83 14.31 -1.47 15.93
N ASP A 84 13.96 -2.35 14.98
CA ASP A 84 13.51 -1.95 13.66
C ASP A 84 12.17 -1.24 13.73
N ILE A 85 11.26 -1.71 14.57
CA ILE A 85 9.95 -1.05 14.79
C ILE A 85 10.16 0.35 15.34
N GLU A 86 11.04 0.52 16.33
CA GLU A 86 11.34 1.83 16.90
C GLU A 86 11.95 2.76 15.87
N ARG A 87 12.89 2.26 15.06
CA ARG A 87 13.50 3.03 13.98
C ARG A 87 12.46 3.42 12.92
N GLY A 88 11.58 2.51 12.55
CA GLY A 88 10.50 2.80 11.61
C GLY A 88 9.56 3.87 12.11
N ARG A 89 9.21 3.84 13.39
CA ARG A 89 8.40 4.87 14.04
C ARG A 89 9.09 6.23 14.00
N ALA A 90 10.39 6.28 14.26
CA ALA A 90 11.17 7.51 14.21
C ALA A 90 11.21 8.10 12.81
N LEU A 91 11.37 7.27 11.79
CA LEU A 91 11.35 7.69 10.39
C LEU A 91 9.96 8.21 9.99
N LYS A 92 8.92 7.49 10.35
CA LYS A 92 7.53 7.94 10.09
C LYS A 92 7.26 9.30 10.74
N ALA A 93 7.74 9.53 11.95
CA ALA A 93 7.54 10.80 12.66
C ALA A 93 8.15 11.99 11.91
N LYS A 94 9.18 11.76 11.10
CA LYS A 94 9.82 12.78 10.27
C LYS A 94 9.21 12.89 8.87
N ALA A 95 8.38 11.94 8.47
CA ALA A 95 7.79 11.91 7.15
C ALA A 95 6.62 12.88 7.06
N SER A 96 6.55 13.63 5.96
CA SER A 96 5.48 14.56 5.67
C SER A 96 4.45 13.89 4.77
N LEU A 97 3.15 14.07 5.06
CA LEU A 97 2.09 13.58 4.17
C LEU A 97 2.19 14.24 2.79
N ASP A 98 2.47 15.53 2.72
CA ASP A 98 2.59 16.23 1.44
C ASP A 98 3.71 15.64 0.59
N HIS A 99 4.85 15.30 1.19
CA HIS A 99 5.94 14.63 0.49
C HIS A 99 5.55 13.22 0.05
N ALA A 100 4.87 12.47 0.92
CA ALA A 100 4.41 11.13 0.56
C ALA A 100 3.43 11.18 -0.62
N LEU A 101 2.50 12.12 -0.64
CA LEU A 101 1.57 12.30 -1.76
C LEU A 101 2.29 12.70 -3.04
N ALA A 102 3.30 13.55 -2.97
CA ALA A 102 4.11 13.92 -4.15
C ALA A 102 4.85 12.70 -4.71
N ASP A 103 5.39 11.86 -3.86
CA ASP A 103 6.09 10.64 -4.25
C ASP A 103 5.13 9.59 -4.84
N VAL A 104 3.96 9.43 -4.23
CA VAL A 104 2.90 8.56 -4.76
C VAL A 104 2.45 9.03 -6.14
N GLU A 105 2.26 10.33 -6.34
CA GLU A 105 1.88 10.86 -7.64
C GLU A 105 2.96 10.64 -8.70
N ALA A 106 4.23 10.78 -8.35
CA ALA A 106 5.34 10.46 -9.26
C ALA A 106 5.30 8.98 -9.67
N ALA A 107 5.03 8.08 -8.73
CA ALA A 107 4.90 6.65 -9.01
C ALA A 107 3.69 6.37 -9.90
N ARG A 108 2.53 6.99 -9.61
CA ARG A 108 1.32 6.84 -10.43
C ARG A 108 1.57 7.27 -11.87
N ALA A 109 2.18 8.42 -12.06
CA ALA A 109 2.48 8.94 -13.40
C ALA A 109 3.43 8.00 -14.15
N ALA A 110 4.47 7.50 -13.49
CA ALA A 110 5.42 6.56 -14.09
C ALA A 110 4.75 5.23 -14.46
N ALA A 111 3.74 4.80 -13.73
CA ALA A 111 3.02 3.54 -13.95
C ALA A 111 1.91 3.67 -15.00
N SER A 112 1.50 4.88 -15.35
CA SER A 112 0.30 5.12 -16.17
C SER A 112 0.41 4.59 -17.61
N SER A 113 1.63 4.35 -18.11
CA SER A 113 1.84 3.74 -19.43
C SER A 113 1.33 2.31 -19.50
N ALA A 114 1.15 1.65 -18.36
CA ALA A 114 0.66 0.26 -18.30
C ALA A 114 -0.87 0.16 -18.30
N GLY A 115 -1.59 1.28 -18.28
CA GLY A 115 -3.05 1.32 -18.24
C GLY A 115 -3.57 2.07 -17.01
N LYS A 116 -4.76 1.66 -16.53
CA LYS A 116 -5.33 2.22 -15.30
C LYS A 116 -4.44 1.90 -14.11
N VAL A 117 -4.35 2.83 -13.16
CA VAL A 117 -3.50 2.70 -11.98
C VAL A 117 -4.35 2.65 -10.72
N GLY A 118 -4.17 1.62 -9.92
CA GLY A 118 -4.72 1.52 -8.58
C GLY A 118 -3.63 1.74 -7.53
N ILE A 119 -4.04 1.84 -6.28
CA ILE A 119 -3.12 1.96 -5.15
C ILE A 119 -3.49 0.95 -4.07
N VAL A 120 -2.48 0.30 -3.50
CA VAL A 120 -2.61 -0.61 -2.37
C VAL A 120 -1.55 -0.22 -1.35
N GLY A 121 -1.93 -0.20 -0.08
CA GLY A 121 -0.99 0.18 0.96
C GLY A 121 -1.23 -0.61 2.24
N TYR A 122 -0.20 -0.71 3.06
CA TYR A 122 -0.20 -1.55 4.25
C TYR A 122 0.23 -0.75 5.47
N CYS A 123 -0.53 -0.83 6.57
CA CYS A 123 -0.25 -0.10 7.80
C CYS A 123 -0.26 1.42 7.54
N TRP A 124 0.82 2.14 7.83
CA TRP A 124 0.94 3.54 7.43
C TRP A 124 0.65 3.74 5.94
N GLY A 125 1.11 2.81 5.11
CA GLY A 125 0.83 2.83 3.67
C GLY A 125 -0.66 2.70 3.35
N GLY A 126 -1.43 2.04 4.18
CA GLY A 126 -2.89 2.01 4.06
C GLY A 126 -3.50 3.39 4.27
N TYR A 127 -3.01 4.11 5.26
CA TYR A 127 -3.39 5.51 5.47
C TYR A 127 -3.00 6.38 4.27
N VAL A 128 -1.78 6.24 3.77
CA VAL A 128 -1.31 7.00 2.59
C VAL A 128 -2.17 6.67 1.36
N ALA A 129 -2.57 5.40 1.19
CA ALA A 129 -3.46 5.01 0.09
C ALA A 129 -4.84 5.67 0.20
N TRP A 130 -5.40 5.74 1.41
CA TRP A 130 -6.66 6.42 1.67
C TRP A 130 -6.57 7.91 1.35
N MET A 131 -5.50 8.57 1.80
CA MET A 131 -5.28 9.98 1.53
C MET A 131 -5.04 10.26 0.04
N SER A 132 -4.29 9.37 -0.63
CA SER A 132 -4.05 9.46 -2.07
C SER A 132 -5.33 9.32 -2.87
N ALA A 133 -6.18 8.37 -2.52
CA ALA A 133 -7.50 8.18 -3.16
C ALA A 133 -8.38 9.41 -3.03
N SER A 134 -8.23 10.15 -1.93
CA SER A 134 -9.05 11.32 -1.64
C SER A 134 -8.49 12.61 -2.23
N ARG A 135 -7.18 12.77 -2.26
CA ARG A 135 -6.52 14.04 -2.60
C ARG A 135 -5.85 14.07 -3.97
N LEU A 136 -5.56 12.92 -4.55
CA LEU A 136 -4.91 12.85 -5.87
C LEU A 136 -5.91 12.38 -6.93
N PRO A 137 -5.95 13.04 -8.09
CA PRO A 137 -6.71 12.53 -9.22
C PRO A 137 -5.98 11.38 -9.90
N GLY A 138 -6.70 10.54 -10.62
CA GLY A 138 -6.09 9.57 -11.54
C GLY A 138 -5.98 8.14 -11.02
N PHE A 139 -6.25 7.86 -9.75
CA PHE A 139 -6.37 6.48 -9.29
C PHE A 139 -7.74 5.90 -9.66
N ALA A 140 -7.74 4.70 -10.22
CA ALA A 140 -8.96 4.00 -10.59
C ALA A 140 -9.60 3.29 -9.39
N CYS A 141 -8.81 2.92 -8.39
CA CYS A 141 -9.28 2.26 -7.16
C CYS A 141 -8.18 2.27 -6.09
N ALA A 142 -8.58 2.00 -4.85
CA ALA A 142 -7.65 1.96 -3.72
C ALA A 142 -8.01 0.82 -2.77
N ALA A 143 -6.98 0.11 -2.28
CA ALA A 143 -7.13 -1.00 -1.34
C ALA A 143 -6.23 -0.80 -0.12
N PRO A 144 -6.64 0.01 0.87
CA PRO A 144 -5.88 0.17 2.09
C PRO A 144 -6.04 -1.01 3.04
N TYR A 145 -4.92 -1.52 3.54
CA TYR A 145 -4.86 -2.58 4.56
C TYR A 145 -4.53 -1.95 5.91
N TYR A 146 -5.36 -2.20 6.91
CA TYR A 146 -5.19 -1.76 8.31
C TYR A 146 -4.49 -0.39 8.44
N GLY A 147 -5.03 0.61 7.77
CA GLY A 147 -4.44 1.94 7.75
C GLY A 147 -4.60 2.68 9.07
N GLY A 148 -3.52 2.73 9.85
CA GLY A 148 -3.48 3.55 11.06
C GLY A 148 -3.53 5.03 10.69
N GLY A 149 -4.51 5.76 11.22
CA GLY A 149 -4.78 7.16 10.85
C GLY A 149 -6.01 7.33 9.96
N MET A 150 -6.53 6.24 9.38
CA MET A 150 -7.75 6.33 8.56
C MET A 150 -8.98 6.77 9.36
N LEU A 151 -9.11 6.29 10.59
CA LEU A 151 -10.26 6.66 11.43
C LEU A 151 -10.28 8.17 11.71
N GLU A 152 -9.13 8.75 11.99
CA GLU A 152 -8.96 10.18 12.22
C GLU A 152 -9.15 10.98 10.92
N ALA A 153 -8.94 10.35 9.77
CA ALA A 153 -9.12 10.93 8.45
C ALA A 153 -10.45 10.54 7.81
N SER A 154 -11.44 10.18 8.61
CA SER A 154 -12.77 9.78 8.13
C SER A 154 -13.50 10.89 7.38
N GLY A 155 -13.10 12.15 7.56
CA GLY A 155 -13.67 13.29 6.85
C GLY A 155 -13.28 13.39 5.38
N GLU A 156 -12.26 12.65 4.95
CA GLU A 156 -11.83 12.63 3.56
C GLU A 156 -12.89 11.99 2.66
N ARG A 157 -12.86 12.35 1.37
CA ARG A 157 -13.80 11.82 0.38
C ARG A 157 -13.03 11.22 -0.79
N PRO A 158 -12.90 9.89 -0.86
CA PRO A 158 -12.24 9.23 -1.98
C PRO A 158 -12.88 9.59 -3.33
N ARG A 159 -12.05 9.74 -4.32
CA ARG A 159 -12.45 10.02 -5.71
C ARG A 159 -12.58 8.75 -6.54
N CYS A 160 -12.36 7.59 -5.95
CA CYS A 160 -12.42 6.29 -6.62
C CYS A 160 -12.98 5.24 -5.65
N PRO A 161 -13.39 4.07 -6.18
CA PRO A 161 -13.81 2.95 -5.31
C PRO A 161 -12.70 2.54 -4.33
N VAL A 162 -13.10 2.19 -3.10
CA VAL A 162 -12.20 1.78 -2.03
C VAL A 162 -12.63 0.43 -1.48
N LEU A 163 -11.67 -0.47 -1.30
CA LEU A 163 -11.81 -1.73 -0.57
C LEU A 163 -10.82 -1.72 0.60
N ALA A 164 -11.31 -1.49 1.80
CA ALA A 164 -10.48 -1.38 3.01
C ALA A 164 -10.54 -2.66 3.84
N HIS A 165 -9.38 -3.11 4.32
CA HIS A 165 -9.23 -4.31 5.15
C HIS A 165 -8.75 -3.92 6.54
N PHE A 166 -9.42 -4.45 7.58
CA PHE A 166 -9.04 -4.19 8.97
C PHE A 166 -9.06 -5.49 9.77
N GLY A 167 -8.26 -5.54 10.83
CA GLY A 167 -8.26 -6.65 11.79
C GLY A 167 -9.14 -6.33 13.00
N GLU A 168 -10.02 -7.27 13.36
CA GLU A 168 -10.88 -7.12 14.56
C GLU A 168 -10.06 -7.03 15.84
N GLN A 169 -8.91 -7.71 15.89
CA GLN A 169 -8.03 -7.81 17.06
C GLN A 169 -6.94 -6.74 17.07
N ASP A 170 -6.96 -5.81 16.12
CA ASP A 170 -5.96 -4.76 16.01
C ASP A 170 -6.12 -3.75 17.15
N SER A 171 -5.16 -3.76 18.10
CA SER A 171 -5.19 -2.84 19.24
C SER A 171 -4.92 -1.39 18.84
N MET A 172 -4.30 -1.15 17.68
CA MET A 172 -3.98 0.18 17.19
C MET A 172 -5.17 0.85 16.48
N ILE A 173 -6.12 0.03 16.00
CA ILE A 173 -7.28 0.50 15.25
C ILE A 173 -8.52 -0.18 15.84
N PRO A 174 -9.18 0.43 16.86
CA PRO A 174 -10.30 -0.19 17.53
C PRO A 174 -11.45 -0.52 16.57
N VAL A 175 -11.98 -1.73 16.67
CA VAL A 175 -13.02 -2.23 15.76
C VAL A 175 -14.29 -1.38 15.78
N GLU A 176 -14.63 -0.79 16.92
CA GLU A 176 -15.79 0.11 16.99
C GLU A 176 -15.57 1.37 16.15
N GLY A 177 -14.33 1.87 16.11
CA GLY A 177 -13.97 2.97 15.22
C GLY A 177 -14.05 2.57 13.76
N VAL A 178 -13.68 1.33 13.42
CA VAL A 178 -13.80 0.79 12.06
C VAL A 178 -15.28 0.74 11.64
N ARG A 179 -16.16 0.31 12.53
CA ARG A 179 -17.60 0.26 12.24
C ARG A 179 -18.18 1.66 12.00
N LYS A 180 -17.76 2.65 12.79
CA LYS A 180 -18.14 4.05 12.57
C LYS A 180 -17.62 4.58 11.24
N PHE A 181 -16.37 4.25 10.91
CA PHE A 181 -15.77 4.60 9.62
C PHE A 181 -16.59 4.00 8.46
N ALA A 182 -16.94 2.72 8.56
CA ALA A 182 -17.74 2.05 7.53
C ALA A 182 -19.11 2.71 7.37
N ALA A 183 -19.75 3.09 8.46
CA ALA A 183 -21.05 3.78 8.43
C ALA A 183 -20.93 5.18 7.78
N ALA A 184 -19.80 5.86 7.96
CA ALA A 184 -19.55 7.18 7.36
C ALA A 184 -19.21 7.08 5.86
N HIS A 185 -18.82 5.89 5.38
CA HIS A 185 -18.41 5.67 3.99
C HIS A 185 -19.16 4.49 3.38
N PRO A 186 -20.50 4.58 3.21
CA PRO A 186 -21.29 3.49 2.66
C PRO A 186 -20.95 3.14 1.21
N GLU A 187 -20.31 4.05 0.48
CA GLU A 187 -19.81 3.84 -0.89
C GLU A 187 -18.53 2.99 -0.94
N SER A 188 -17.84 2.85 0.18
CA SER A 188 -16.62 2.03 0.29
C SER A 188 -16.96 0.67 0.84
N GLN A 189 -16.20 -0.35 0.43
CA GLN A 189 -16.27 -1.67 1.03
C GLN A 189 -15.29 -1.72 2.21
N VAL A 190 -15.78 -2.04 3.39
CA VAL A 190 -14.95 -2.17 4.60
C VAL A 190 -15.11 -3.58 5.12
N LEU A 191 -14.00 -4.33 5.12
CA LEU A 191 -13.97 -5.74 5.51
C LEU A 191 -13.15 -5.89 6.79
N ILE A 192 -13.70 -6.68 7.73
CA ILE A 192 -13.08 -6.92 9.04
C ILE A 192 -12.76 -8.40 9.15
N TYR A 193 -11.53 -8.72 9.56
CA TYR A 193 -11.01 -10.08 9.69
C TYR A 193 -10.70 -10.42 11.14
N PRO A 194 -10.84 -11.69 11.58
CA PRO A 194 -10.45 -12.09 12.93
C PRO A 194 -8.91 -12.19 13.04
N ALA A 195 -8.25 -11.05 12.98
CA ALA A 195 -6.80 -10.97 12.88
C ALA A 195 -6.27 -9.67 13.50
N ASN A 196 -4.97 -9.60 13.70
CA ASN A 196 -4.26 -8.46 14.28
C ASN A 196 -3.75 -7.49 13.21
N HIS A 197 -3.17 -6.38 13.68
CA HIS A 197 -2.48 -5.42 12.84
C HIS A 197 -1.33 -6.09 12.08
N GLY A 198 -1.23 -5.85 10.78
CA GLY A 198 -0.17 -6.42 9.97
C GLY A 198 -0.39 -7.86 9.54
N PHE A 199 -1.62 -8.36 9.61
CA PHE A 199 -1.92 -9.77 9.34
C PHE A 199 -1.49 -10.26 7.96
N ASN A 200 -1.28 -9.36 6.99
CA ASN A 200 -0.86 -9.75 5.64
C ASN A 200 0.65 -9.96 5.51
N CYS A 201 1.43 -9.55 6.49
CA CYS A 201 2.89 -9.67 6.43
C CYS A 201 3.36 -11.00 6.99
N ASP A 202 3.84 -11.90 6.12
CA ASP A 202 4.30 -13.23 6.50
C ASP A 202 5.64 -13.24 7.27
N GLN A 203 6.24 -12.07 7.47
CA GLN A 203 7.46 -11.91 8.26
C GLN A 203 7.20 -11.40 9.67
N ARG A 204 5.93 -11.16 10.02
CA ARG A 204 5.53 -10.66 11.35
C ARG A 204 4.86 -11.76 12.17
N GLY A 205 5.00 -11.65 13.50
CA GLY A 205 4.31 -12.55 14.42
C GLY A 205 2.78 -12.44 14.36
N SER A 206 2.25 -11.33 13.89
CA SER A 206 0.81 -11.11 13.71
C SER A 206 0.25 -11.70 12.41
N TYR A 207 1.09 -12.32 11.58
CA TYR A 207 0.65 -12.93 10.32
C TYR A 207 -0.47 -13.94 10.56
N ASP A 208 -1.54 -13.82 9.77
CA ASP A 208 -2.66 -14.75 9.77
C ASP A 208 -2.89 -15.21 8.32
N ALA A 209 -2.51 -16.45 8.05
CA ALA A 209 -2.54 -16.98 6.69
C ALA A 209 -3.95 -16.99 6.08
N ALA A 210 -4.96 -17.33 6.87
CA ALA A 210 -6.34 -17.38 6.40
C ALA A 210 -6.86 -15.98 6.06
N ALA A 211 -6.63 -15.02 6.94
CA ALA A 211 -7.02 -13.63 6.71
C ALA A 211 -6.26 -13.02 5.52
N ALA A 212 -4.95 -13.23 5.44
CA ALA A 212 -4.12 -12.73 4.35
C ALA A 212 -4.57 -13.28 3.00
N THR A 213 -4.83 -14.58 2.92
CA THR A 213 -5.28 -15.24 1.69
C THR A 213 -6.63 -14.71 1.24
N LEU A 214 -7.59 -14.63 2.16
CA LEU A 214 -8.93 -14.13 1.84
C LEU A 214 -8.91 -12.65 1.43
N ALA A 215 -8.17 -11.84 2.16
CA ALA A 215 -8.03 -10.42 1.83
C ALA A 215 -7.39 -10.25 0.44
N ARG A 216 -6.36 -11.04 0.13
CA ARG A 216 -5.70 -10.98 -1.18
C ARG A 216 -6.62 -11.40 -2.32
N GLU A 217 -7.39 -12.48 -2.14
CA GLU A 217 -8.37 -12.91 -3.14
C GLU A 217 -9.39 -11.81 -3.43
N ARG A 218 -9.90 -11.15 -2.40
CA ARG A 218 -10.86 -10.06 -2.53
C ARG A 218 -10.22 -8.83 -3.19
N THR A 219 -8.99 -8.53 -2.84
CA THR A 219 -8.23 -7.42 -3.42
C THR A 219 -7.98 -7.66 -4.92
N LEU A 220 -7.60 -8.88 -5.30
CA LEU A 220 -7.38 -9.21 -6.72
C LEU A 220 -8.68 -9.15 -7.53
N ALA A 221 -9.79 -9.61 -6.97
CA ALA A 221 -11.10 -9.48 -7.62
C ALA A 221 -11.49 -8.01 -7.81
N PHE A 222 -11.22 -7.19 -6.82
CA PHE A 222 -11.44 -5.75 -6.87
C PHE A 222 -10.58 -5.08 -7.95
N PHE A 223 -9.31 -5.42 -8.03
CA PHE A 223 -8.43 -4.90 -9.09
C PHE A 223 -8.86 -5.37 -10.47
N ALA A 224 -9.28 -6.63 -10.63
CA ALA A 224 -9.77 -7.14 -11.91
C ALA A 224 -10.99 -6.34 -12.39
N ARG A 225 -11.86 -5.94 -11.48
CA ARG A 225 -13.05 -5.14 -11.79
C ARG A 225 -12.69 -3.71 -12.25
N HIS A 226 -11.68 -3.11 -11.63
CA HIS A 226 -11.39 -1.68 -11.82
C HIS A 226 -10.17 -1.39 -12.70
N LEU A 227 -9.26 -2.34 -12.86
CA LEU A 227 -8.04 -2.16 -13.63
C LEU A 227 -7.98 -3.00 -14.90
N GLY A 228 -8.57 -4.14 -14.87
CA GLY A 228 -8.51 -5.07 -15.99
C GLY A 228 -7.84 -6.39 -15.70
#